data_3ab3f286c5fbbf35bb7d445be878c074
#
_entry.id   3ab3f286c5fbbf35bb7d445be878c074
#
_cell.length_a   1.000
_cell.length_b   1.000
_cell.length_c   1.000
_cell.angle_alpha   90.00
_cell.angle_beta   90.00
_cell.angle_gamma   90.00
#
_symmetry.space_group_name_H-M   'P 1'
#
loop_
_entity.id
_entity.type
_entity.pdbx_description
1 polymer ?
#
loop_
_entity_poly.entity_id
_entity_poly.type
_entity_poly.pdbx_seq_one_letter_code
_entity_poly.pdbx_strand_id
1 'polypeptide(L)'
;MNLAEEVASIGWRDLLFVLILALFFTGIFVGASFLVSGFWLAAISLACLVLGLSVCMYVLKKFLIGAFFFLLFSGGSYFVVGLGAQGGEEILAFVLAGLLFEAVYMLVRVISHKVYRGIFIGAVVSVTSLPLIVTALVSWEIVWKFPIGLINLLMVGFLVSLGVSLIWRMIWQFIKNRKWMIKLESKLGSLKIR
;
A
#
# COMPACT_ATOMS: atom_id res chain seq x y z
N MET A 1 -18.45 -11.75 -10.62
CA MET A 1 -17.60 -12.61 -9.79
C MET A 1 -17.91 -12.27 -8.34
N ASN A 2 -18.24 -13.26 -7.52
CA ASN A 2 -18.67 -13.03 -6.14
C ASN A 2 -17.42 -12.77 -5.26
N LEU A 3 -17.49 -11.83 -4.34
CA LEU A 3 -16.38 -11.50 -3.40
C LEU A 3 -15.84 -12.76 -2.70
N ALA A 4 -16.74 -13.67 -2.32
CA ALA A 4 -16.38 -14.95 -1.69
C ALA A 4 -15.50 -15.81 -2.60
N GLU A 5 -15.72 -15.79 -3.92
CA GLU A 5 -14.92 -16.54 -4.89
C GLU A 5 -13.52 -15.91 -5.07
N GLU A 6 -13.41 -14.58 -4.98
CA GLU A 6 -12.10 -13.90 -5.02
C GLU A 6 -11.25 -14.22 -3.79
N VAL A 7 -11.85 -14.18 -2.60
CA VAL A 7 -11.15 -14.56 -1.36
C VAL A 7 -10.76 -16.03 -1.39
N ALA A 8 -11.66 -16.92 -1.82
CA ALA A 8 -11.37 -18.35 -1.95
C ALA A 8 -10.29 -18.65 -3.02
N SER A 9 -10.01 -17.73 -3.93
CA SER A 9 -8.99 -17.88 -4.97
C SER A 9 -7.57 -17.49 -4.54
N ILE A 10 -7.39 -16.98 -3.31
CA ILE A 10 -6.06 -16.64 -2.78
C ILE A 10 -5.31 -17.94 -2.48
N GLY A 11 -4.26 -18.17 -3.27
CA GLY A 11 -3.40 -19.33 -3.08
C GLY A 11 -2.16 -19.01 -2.25
N TRP A 12 -1.48 -20.04 -1.73
CA TRP A 12 -0.25 -19.86 -0.98
C TRP A 12 0.85 -19.15 -1.79
N ARG A 13 0.84 -19.29 -3.13
CA ARG A 13 1.76 -18.60 -4.06
C ARG A 13 1.54 -17.10 -4.08
N ASP A 14 0.29 -16.65 -3.97
CA ASP A 14 -0.04 -15.24 -3.90
C ASP A 14 0.48 -14.63 -2.60
N LEU A 15 0.27 -15.33 -1.48
CA LEU A 15 0.75 -14.91 -0.16
C LEU A 15 2.28 -14.85 -0.12
N LEU A 16 2.95 -15.84 -0.71
CA LEU A 16 4.41 -15.86 -0.81
C LEU A 16 4.94 -14.71 -1.68
N PHE A 17 4.26 -14.40 -2.77
CA PHE A 17 4.60 -13.26 -3.63
C PHE A 17 4.48 -11.94 -2.86
N VAL A 18 3.37 -11.74 -2.12
CA VAL A 18 3.16 -10.55 -1.27
C VAL A 18 4.22 -10.46 -0.19
N LEU A 19 4.54 -11.59 0.47
CA LEU A 19 5.58 -11.66 1.51
C LEU A 19 6.95 -11.22 0.97
N ILE A 20 7.37 -11.76 -0.18
CA ILE A 20 8.64 -11.39 -0.80
C ILE A 20 8.69 -9.90 -1.12
N LEU A 21 7.61 -9.34 -1.69
CA LEU A 21 7.55 -7.92 -2.00
C LEU A 21 7.52 -7.06 -0.73
N ALA A 22 6.77 -7.45 0.29
CA ALA A 22 6.74 -6.74 1.55
C ALA A 22 8.13 -6.71 2.21
N LEU A 23 8.82 -7.85 2.27
CA LEU A 23 10.20 -7.92 2.78
C LEU A 23 11.18 -7.07 1.96
N PHE A 24 11.05 -7.07 0.64
CA PHE A 24 11.90 -6.26 -0.23
C PHE A 24 11.72 -4.76 0.02
N PHE A 25 10.47 -4.26 0.03
CA PHE A 25 10.20 -2.84 0.25
C PHE A 25 10.47 -2.41 1.70
N THR A 26 10.21 -3.29 2.68
CA THR A 26 10.61 -3.05 4.08
C THR A 26 12.12 -2.98 4.21
N GLY A 27 12.86 -3.86 3.52
CA GLY A 27 14.32 -3.83 3.50
C GLY A 27 14.87 -2.51 2.94
N ILE A 28 14.27 -1.97 1.87
CA ILE A 28 14.62 -0.65 1.33
C ILE A 28 14.34 0.44 2.37
N PHE A 29 13.16 0.41 3.02
CA PHE A 29 12.78 1.39 4.04
C PHE A 29 13.72 1.35 5.26
N VAL A 30 13.98 0.15 5.81
CA VAL A 30 14.92 -0.04 6.92
C VAL A 30 16.33 0.40 6.52
N GLY A 31 16.79 0.05 5.33
CA GLY A 31 18.08 0.52 4.81
C GLY A 31 18.16 2.04 4.71
N ALA A 32 17.08 2.70 4.26
CA ALA A 32 17.00 4.15 4.20
C ALA A 32 17.04 4.81 5.59
N SER A 33 16.51 4.15 6.64
CA SER A 33 16.51 4.69 8.00
C SER A 33 17.91 4.89 8.60
N PHE A 34 18.92 4.20 8.08
CA PHE A 34 20.33 4.42 8.46
C PHE A 34 20.95 5.65 7.78
N LEU A 35 20.34 6.16 6.70
CA LEU A 35 20.90 7.25 5.89
C LEU A 35 20.17 8.57 6.11
N VAL A 36 18.87 8.51 6.35
CA VAL A 36 17.98 9.67 6.48
C VAL A 36 17.04 9.53 7.68
N SER A 37 16.57 10.66 8.19
CA SER A 37 15.66 10.70 9.33
C SER A 37 14.54 11.72 9.13
N GLY A 38 13.56 11.70 10.02
CA GLY A 38 12.46 12.66 10.05
C GLY A 38 11.60 12.65 8.79
N PHE A 39 11.34 13.82 8.24
CA PHE A 39 10.46 14.02 7.08
C PHE A 39 10.81 13.18 5.85
N TRP A 40 12.10 13.09 5.50
CA TRP A 40 12.56 12.30 4.35
C TRP A 40 12.34 10.81 4.54
N LEU A 41 12.53 10.31 5.76
CA LEU A 41 12.26 8.91 6.09
C LEU A 41 10.75 8.59 5.95
N ALA A 42 9.88 9.51 6.43
CA ALA A 42 8.43 9.37 6.25
C ALA A 42 8.05 9.35 4.76
N ALA A 43 8.61 10.24 3.94
CA ALA A 43 8.35 10.26 2.50
C ALA A 43 8.79 8.97 1.80
N ILE A 44 9.95 8.41 2.17
CA ILE A 44 10.46 7.14 1.65
C ILE A 44 9.55 5.97 2.08
N SER A 45 9.12 5.95 3.34
CA SER A 45 8.18 4.95 3.85
C SER A 45 6.89 4.92 3.01
N LEU A 46 6.27 6.08 2.81
CA LEU A 46 5.07 6.22 2.00
C LEU A 46 5.29 5.81 0.55
N ALA A 47 6.45 6.16 -0.04
CA ALA A 47 6.80 5.75 -1.41
C ALA A 47 6.96 4.24 -1.53
N CYS A 48 7.66 3.59 -0.59
CA CYS A 48 7.83 2.13 -0.54
C CYS A 48 6.47 1.42 -0.40
N LEU A 49 5.59 1.94 0.45
CA LEU A 49 4.24 1.42 0.62
C LEU A 49 3.44 1.47 -0.67
N VAL A 50 3.38 2.63 -1.33
CA VAL A 50 2.60 2.80 -2.56
C VAL A 50 3.15 1.93 -3.69
N LEU A 51 4.48 1.88 -3.84
CA LEU A 51 5.12 1.04 -4.85
C LEU A 51 4.82 -0.44 -4.61
N GLY A 52 5.09 -0.93 -3.41
CA GLY A 52 4.86 -2.33 -3.07
C GLY A 52 3.40 -2.74 -3.21
N LEU A 53 2.49 -1.93 -2.68
CA LEU A 53 1.05 -2.11 -2.82
C LEU A 53 0.62 -2.14 -4.29
N SER A 54 1.10 -1.16 -5.08
CA SER A 54 0.77 -1.08 -6.50
C SER A 54 1.27 -2.31 -7.25
N VAL A 55 2.52 -2.75 -7.03
CA VAL A 55 3.06 -3.96 -7.64
C VAL A 55 2.20 -5.17 -7.31
N CYS A 56 1.90 -5.40 -6.02
CA CYS A 56 1.06 -6.50 -5.57
C CYS A 56 -0.30 -6.49 -6.26
N MET A 57 -0.99 -5.34 -6.21
CA MET A 57 -2.36 -5.24 -6.69
C MET A 57 -2.48 -5.26 -8.21
N TYR A 58 -1.52 -4.69 -8.95
CA TYR A 58 -1.53 -4.75 -10.42
C TYR A 58 -1.27 -6.16 -10.94
N VAL A 59 -0.48 -6.96 -10.22
CA VAL A 59 -0.19 -8.35 -10.58
C VAL A 59 -1.31 -9.29 -10.15
N LEU A 60 -1.76 -9.22 -8.89
CA LEU A 60 -2.68 -10.20 -8.31
C LEU A 60 -4.14 -9.84 -8.53
N LYS A 61 -4.53 -8.56 -8.43
CA LYS A 61 -5.89 -8.04 -8.63
C LYS A 61 -6.96 -8.69 -7.73
N LYS A 62 -6.56 -9.22 -6.57
CA LYS A 62 -7.43 -9.95 -5.63
C LYS A 62 -7.74 -9.12 -4.40
N PHE A 63 -8.92 -9.32 -3.84
CA PHE A 63 -9.34 -8.71 -2.58
C PHE A 63 -8.50 -9.21 -1.40
N LEU A 64 -8.32 -8.38 -0.37
CA LEU A 64 -7.50 -8.60 0.84
C LEU A 64 -5.96 -8.61 0.62
N ILE A 65 -5.48 -8.62 -0.59
CA ILE A 65 -4.03 -8.59 -0.86
C ILE A 65 -3.39 -7.28 -0.39
N GLY A 66 -4.09 -6.16 -0.57
CA GLY A 66 -3.61 -4.86 -0.11
C GLY A 66 -3.50 -4.79 1.41
N ALA A 67 -4.54 -5.20 2.14
CA ALA A 67 -4.51 -5.25 3.59
C ALA A 67 -3.40 -6.17 4.12
N PHE A 68 -3.22 -7.32 3.48
CA PHE A 68 -2.15 -8.27 3.84
C PHE A 68 -0.75 -7.68 3.58
N PHE A 69 -0.57 -6.94 2.48
CA PHE A 69 0.67 -6.22 2.21
C PHE A 69 0.98 -5.18 3.31
N PHE A 70 -0.02 -4.37 3.70
CA PHE A 70 0.14 -3.38 4.78
C PHE A 70 0.55 -4.05 6.10
N LEU A 71 -0.11 -5.15 6.46
CA LEU A 71 0.22 -5.90 7.68
C LEU A 71 1.66 -6.43 7.67
N LEU A 72 2.10 -7.03 6.57
CA LEU A 72 3.46 -7.55 6.46
C LEU A 72 4.51 -6.44 6.44
N PHE A 73 4.24 -5.33 5.75
CA PHE A 73 5.14 -4.17 5.73
C PHE A 73 5.30 -3.58 7.13
N SER A 74 4.21 -3.40 7.89
CA SER A 74 4.26 -2.88 9.25
C SER A 74 5.00 -3.81 10.21
N GLY A 75 4.79 -5.13 10.08
CA GLY A 75 5.53 -6.12 10.87
C GLY A 75 7.04 -6.08 10.63
N GLY A 76 7.45 -5.88 9.38
CA GLY A 76 8.86 -5.74 9.01
C GLY A 76 9.48 -4.40 9.41
N SER A 77 8.69 -3.33 9.48
CA SER A 77 9.15 -1.99 9.88
C SER A 77 9.02 -1.69 11.39
N TYR A 78 8.60 -2.68 12.18
CA TYR A 78 8.25 -2.54 13.61
C TYR A 78 9.26 -1.76 14.45
N PHE A 79 10.55 -1.89 14.16
CA PHE A 79 11.63 -1.24 14.91
C PHE A 79 12.04 0.14 14.37
N VAL A 80 11.43 0.60 13.27
CA VAL A 80 11.79 1.86 12.62
C VAL A 80 10.67 2.87 12.80
N VAL A 81 10.97 3.99 13.45
CA VAL A 81 10.00 5.10 13.59
C VAL A 81 9.91 5.84 12.25
N GLY A 82 8.99 5.41 11.39
CA GLY A 82 8.82 6.02 10.06
C GLY A 82 7.85 7.21 10.05
N LEU A 83 6.72 7.08 10.74
CA LEU A 83 5.61 8.04 10.73
C LEU A 83 5.29 8.62 12.13
N GLY A 84 6.21 8.46 13.09
CA GLY A 84 6.05 9.02 14.44
C GLY A 84 5.34 8.11 15.45
N ALA A 85 4.99 6.88 15.06
CA ALA A 85 4.53 5.82 15.96
C ALA A 85 5.57 4.69 16.03
N GLN A 86 5.48 3.88 17.08
CA GLN A 86 6.28 2.67 17.25
C GLN A 86 5.42 1.52 17.76
N GLY A 87 5.81 0.31 17.38
CA GLY A 87 5.21 -0.89 17.97
C GLY A 87 3.77 -1.14 17.55
N GLY A 88 2.91 -1.47 18.52
CA GLY A 88 1.54 -1.88 18.25
C GLY A 88 0.65 -0.82 17.60
N GLU A 89 0.88 0.46 17.91
CA GLU A 89 0.11 1.57 17.35
C GLU A 89 0.40 1.74 15.85
N GLU A 90 1.66 1.57 15.46
CA GLU A 90 2.04 1.61 14.04
C GLU A 90 1.41 0.44 13.28
N ILE A 91 1.49 -0.78 13.80
CA ILE A 91 0.84 -1.94 13.18
C ILE A 91 -0.66 -1.69 13.01
N LEU A 92 -1.34 -1.21 14.06
CA LEU A 92 -2.77 -0.93 14.00
C LEU A 92 -3.09 0.14 12.93
N ALA A 93 -2.29 1.21 12.84
CA ALA A 93 -2.47 2.24 11.83
C ALA A 93 -2.35 1.68 10.41
N PHE A 94 -1.37 0.83 10.16
CA PHE A 94 -1.18 0.19 8.85
C PHE A 94 -2.30 -0.80 8.52
N VAL A 95 -2.78 -1.57 9.50
CA VAL A 95 -3.93 -2.46 9.31
C VAL A 95 -5.18 -1.65 8.94
N LEU A 96 -5.45 -0.55 9.65
CA LEU A 96 -6.59 0.33 9.35
C LEU A 96 -6.45 0.97 7.96
N ALA A 97 -5.25 1.42 7.58
CA ALA A 97 -5.00 1.94 6.24
C ALA A 97 -5.17 0.87 5.16
N GLY A 98 -4.76 -0.37 5.43
CA GLY A 98 -4.96 -1.52 4.55
C GLY A 98 -6.44 -1.86 4.37
N LEU A 99 -7.24 -1.84 5.44
CA LEU A 99 -8.69 -2.02 5.36
C LEU A 99 -9.37 -0.88 4.60
N LEU A 100 -8.92 0.37 4.82
CA LEU A 100 -9.40 1.52 4.07
C LEU A 100 -9.08 1.38 2.57
N PHE A 101 -7.86 0.90 2.23
CA PHE A 101 -7.50 0.60 0.85
C PHE A 101 -8.50 -0.38 0.22
N GLU A 102 -8.77 -1.50 0.89
CA GLU A 102 -9.69 -2.53 0.36
C GLU A 102 -11.12 -1.98 0.19
N ALA A 103 -11.59 -1.19 1.16
CA ALA A 103 -12.92 -0.57 1.07
C ALA A 103 -13.03 0.38 -0.13
N VAL A 104 -12.04 1.27 -0.31
CA VAL A 104 -12.01 2.21 -1.43
C VAL A 104 -11.80 1.48 -2.76
N TYR A 105 -10.90 0.50 -2.81
CA TYR A 105 -10.67 -0.34 -3.99
C TYR A 105 -11.97 -1.00 -4.45
N MET A 106 -12.72 -1.62 -3.53
CA MET A 106 -13.98 -2.27 -3.84
C MET A 106 -15.05 -1.29 -4.29
N LEU A 107 -15.21 -0.17 -3.57
CA LEU A 107 -16.18 0.87 -3.92
C LEU A 107 -15.95 1.42 -5.34
N VAL A 108 -14.71 1.80 -5.64
CA VAL A 108 -14.35 2.35 -6.95
C VAL A 108 -14.47 1.29 -8.05
N ARG A 109 -14.14 0.04 -7.77
CA ARG A 109 -14.28 -1.07 -8.69
C ARG A 109 -15.74 -1.33 -9.06
N VAL A 110 -16.64 -1.29 -8.06
CA VAL A 110 -18.09 -1.46 -8.29
C VAL A 110 -18.64 -0.32 -9.12
N ILE A 111 -18.29 0.94 -8.78
CA ILE A 111 -18.82 2.13 -9.47
C ILE A 111 -18.25 2.26 -10.89
N SER A 112 -16.94 2.07 -11.06
CA SER A 112 -16.27 2.36 -12.34
C SER A 112 -16.09 1.14 -13.25
N HIS A 113 -16.34 -0.08 -12.76
CA HIS A 113 -16.07 -1.35 -13.42
C HIS A 113 -14.60 -1.49 -13.91
N LYS A 114 -13.67 -0.69 -13.36
CA LYS A 114 -12.26 -0.66 -13.77
C LYS A 114 -11.35 -0.95 -12.59
N VAL A 115 -10.80 -2.17 -12.56
CA VAL A 115 -9.89 -2.66 -11.50
C VAL A 115 -8.72 -1.69 -11.25
N TYR A 116 -8.06 -1.23 -12.29
CA TYR A 116 -6.90 -0.33 -12.17
C TYR A 116 -7.23 1.05 -11.61
N ARG A 117 -8.45 1.56 -11.81
CA ARG A 117 -8.90 2.79 -11.16
C ARG A 117 -9.08 2.59 -9.65
N GLY A 118 -9.66 1.46 -9.27
CA GLY A 118 -9.81 1.09 -7.86
C GLY A 118 -8.46 1.01 -7.15
N ILE A 119 -7.49 0.33 -7.75
CA ILE A 119 -6.13 0.22 -7.21
C ILE A 119 -5.49 1.61 -7.05
N PHE A 120 -5.55 2.44 -8.07
CA PHE A 120 -4.97 3.78 -8.07
C PHE A 120 -5.58 4.66 -6.98
N ILE A 121 -6.90 4.80 -6.96
CA ILE A 121 -7.61 5.66 -6.00
C ILE A 121 -7.46 5.09 -4.58
N GLY A 122 -7.58 3.77 -4.41
CA GLY A 122 -7.38 3.09 -3.13
C GLY A 122 -6.00 3.36 -2.55
N ALA A 123 -4.94 3.23 -3.36
CA ALA A 123 -3.56 3.50 -2.92
C ALA A 123 -3.37 4.97 -2.51
N VAL A 124 -3.86 5.91 -3.31
CA VAL A 124 -3.76 7.34 -2.99
C VAL A 124 -4.49 7.67 -1.70
N VAL A 125 -5.75 7.23 -1.54
CA VAL A 125 -6.55 7.54 -0.36
C VAL A 125 -5.97 6.90 0.90
N SER A 126 -5.63 5.60 0.87
CA SER A 126 -5.15 4.88 2.05
C SER A 126 -3.81 5.41 2.55
N VAL A 127 -2.86 5.67 1.64
CA VAL A 127 -1.54 6.15 2.02
C VAL A 127 -1.57 7.62 2.42
N THR A 128 -2.42 8.45 1.79
CA THR A 128 -2.62 9.84 2.23
C THR A 128 -3.22 9.90 3.64
N SER A 129 -4.16 9.01 3.98
CA SER A 129 -4.80 8.99 5.29
C SER A 129 -3.94 8.38 6.40
N LEU A 130 -2.89 7.64 6.06
CA LEU A 130 -2.05 6.93 7.04
C LEU A 130 -1.45 7.87 8.10
N PRO A 131 -0.87 9.04 7.79
CA PRO A 131 -0.39 9.97 8.81
C PRO A 131 -1.49 10.45 9.77
N LEU A 132 -2.70 10.65 9.27
CA LEU A 132 -3.86 11.01 10.11
C LEU A 132 -4.22 9.88 11.06
N ILE A 133 -4.26 8.64 10.57
CA ILE A 133 -4.57 7.46 11.36
C ILE A 133 -3.52 7.27 12.47
N VAL A 134 -2.23 7.37 12.12
CA VAL A 134 -1.11 7.30 13.09
C VAL A 134 -1.27 8.37 14.16
N THR A 135 -1.45 9.64 13.76
CA THR A 135 -1.58 10.75 14.70
C THR A 135 -2.79 10.58 15.63
N ALA A 136 -3.92 10.10 15.08
CA ALA A 136 -5.13 9.86 15.86
C ALA A 136 -4.97 8.74 16.89
N LEU A 137 -4.15 7.71 16.60
CA LEU A 137 -3.88 6.60 17.52
C LEU A 137 -2.87 6.97 18.62
N VAL A 138 -1.81 7.70 18.24
CA VAL A 138 -0.76 8.10 19.19
C VAL A 138 -1.25 9.19 20.15
N SER A 139 -1.88 10.23 19.61
CA SER A 139 -2.46 11.30 20.43
C SER A 139 -3.46 12.13 19.64
N TRP A 140 -4.74 11.93 19.91
CA TRP A 140 -5.82 12.72 19.33
C TRP A 140 -5.68 14.23 19.60
N GLU A 141 -5.05 14.59 20.72
CA GLU A 141 -4.82 15.99 21.07
C GLU A 141 -3.84 16.69 20.11
N ILE A 142 -2.88 15.96 19.52
CA ILE A 142 -1.90 16.51 18.58
C ILE A 142 -2.60 17.01 17.31
N VAL A 143 -3.65 16.33 16.87
CA VAL A 143 -4.47 16.73 15.71
C VAL A 143 -4.97 18.18 15.87
N TRP A 144 -5.38 18.53 17.07
CA TRP A 144 -5.93 19.86 17.36
C TRP A 144 -4.88 20.91 17.73
N LYS A 145 -3.77 20.48 18.37
CA LYS A 145 -2.70 21.40 18.79
C LYS A 145 -1.77 21.82 17.66
N PHE A 146 -1.53 20.92 16.68
CA PHE A 146 -0.57 21.16 15.59
C PHE A 146 -1.16 20.84 14.21
N PRO A 147 -2.25 21.48 13.79
CA PRO A 147 -2.94 21.16 12.55
C PRO A 147 -2.06 21.41 11.31
N ILE A 148 -1.18 22.41 11.34
CA ILE A 148 -0.30 22.76 10.21
C ILE A 148 0.70 21.63 9.93
N GLY A 149 1.30 21.03 10.96
CA GLY A 149 2.22 19.91 10.81
C GLY A 149 1.55 18.69 10.20
N LEU A 150 0.32 18.38 10.64
CA LEU A 150 -0.47 17.29 10.10
C LEU A 150 -0.87 17.55 8.64
N ILE A 151 -1.31 18.77 8.31
CA ILE A 151 -1.65 19.15 6.93
C ILE A 151 -0.44 18.97 6.01
N ASN A 152 0.74 19.42 6.42
CA ASN A 152 1.96 19.24 5.64
C ASN A 152 2.25 17.75 5.39
N LEU A 153 2.10 16.89 6.41
CA LEU A 153 2.35 15.46 6.29
C LEU A 153 1.30 14.78 5.38
N LEU A 154 0.04 15.19 5.45
CA LEU A 154 -1.02 14.74 4.54
C LEU A 154 -0.75 15.18 3.09
N MET A 155 -0.29 16.42 2.88
CA MET A 155 0.09 16.93 1.56
C MET A 155 1.23 16.11 0.97
N VAL A 156 2.24 15.78 1.77
CA VAL A 156 3.35 14.90 1.33
C VAL A 156 2.84 13.50 1.00
N GLY A 157 2.02 12.92 1.86
CA GLY A 157 1.39 11.62 1.62
C GLY A 157 0.61 11.60 0.30
N PHE A 158 -0.17 12.66 0.04
CA PHE A 158 -0.91 12.83 -1.21
C PHE A 158 0.01 12.96 -2.43
N LEU A 159 0.99 13.85 -2.39
CA LEU A 159 1.91 14.09 -3.53
C LEU A 159 2.75 12.85 -3.83
N VAL A 160 3.30 12.21 -2.80
CA VAL A 160 4.09 10.98 -2.95
C VAL A 160 3.23 9.84 -3.51
N SER A 161 2.06 9.60 -2.92
CA SER A 161 1.18 8.50 -3.36
C SER A 161 0.66 8.72 -4.78
N LEU A 162 0.28 9.95 -5.12
CA LEU A 162 -0.16 10.30 -6.47
C LEU A 162 0.96 10.12 -7.49
N GLY A 163 2.14 10.73 -7.23
CA GLY A 163 3.30 10.67 -8.12
C GLY A 163 3.77 9.24 -8.36
N VAL A 164 3.97 8.48 -7.29
CA VAL A 164 4.43 7.08 -7.38
C VAL A 164 3.40 6.20 -8.09
N SER A 165 2.10 6.37 -7.79
CA SER A 165 1.04 5.60 -8.47
C SER A 165 0.94 5.92 -9.96
N LEU A 166 1.14 7.19 -10.35
CA LEU A 166 1.17 7.58 -11.76
C LEU A 166 2.37 6.99 -12.49
N ILE A 167 3.57 7.08 -11.91
CA ILE A 167 4.79 6.49 -12.45
C ILE A 167 4.62 4.99 -12.62
N TRP A 168 4.12 4.30 -11.58
CA TRP A 168 3.88 2.86 -11.65
C TRP A 168 2.87 2.50 -12.74
N ARG A 169 1.79 3.26 -12.88
CA ARG A 169 0.80 3.06 -13.94
C ARG A 169 1.42 3.17 -15.34
N MET A 170 2.32 4.14 -15.56
CA MET A 170 3.06 4.28 -16.81
C MET A 170 3.96 3.06 -17.05
N ILE A 171 4.77 2.68 -16.06
CA ILE A 171 5.64 1.50 -16.15
C ILE A 171 4.82 0.25 -16.46
N TRP A 172 3.68 0.07 -15.77
CA TRP A 172 2.80 -1.08 -15.99
C TRP A 172 2.32 -1.21 -17.43
N GLN A 173 2.01 -0.10 -18.11
CA GLN A 173 1.59 -0.12 -19.51
C GLN A 173 2.68 -0.72 -20.43
N PHE A 174 3.96 -0.51 -20.11
CA PHE A 174 5.09 -1.07 -20.88
C PHE A 174 5.37 -2.53 -20.57
N ILE A 175 5.20 -2.95 -19.31
CA ILE A 175 5.61 -4.29 -18.88
C ILE A 175 4.50 -5.35 -18.96
N LYS A 176 3.22 -4.96 -18.86
CA LYS A 176 2.06 -5.89 -18.82
C LYS A 176 2.00 -6.88 -19.99
N ASN A 177 2.49 -6.47 -21.17
CA ASN A 177 2.47 -7.29 -22.39
C ASN A 177 3.77 -8.10 -22.61
N ARG A 178 4.74 -7.99 -21.72
CA ARG A 178 5.99 -8.75 -21.82
C ARG A 178 5.75 -10.22 -21.50
N LYS A 179 6.39 -11.12 -22.26
CA LYS A 179 6.23 -12.58 -22.11
C LYS A 179 6.44 -13.07 -20.68
N TRP A 180 7.44 -12.52 -19.98
CA TRP A 180 7.74 -12.89 -18.61
C TRP A 180 6.64 -12.47 -17.62
N MET A 181 6.00 -11.31 -17.84
CA MET A 181 4.90 -10.83 -17.01
C MET A 181 3.66 -11.70 -17.22
N ILE A 182 3.33 -12.03 -18.46
CA ILE A 182 2.20 -12.92 -18.78
C ILE A 182 2.43 -14.31 -18.14
N LYS A 183 3.67 -14.82 -18.17
CA LYS A 183 4.03 -16.08 -17.51
C LYS A 183 3.90 -15.99 -15.98
N LEU A 184 4.26 -14.85 -15.38
CA LEU A 184 4.10 -14.60 -13.94
C LEU A 184 2.60 -14.57 -13.56
N GLU A 185 1.79 -13.76 -14.26
CA GLU A 185 0.33 -13.69 -14.03
C GLU A 185 -0.33 -15.05 -14.19
N SER A 186 0.07 -15.87 -15.17
CA SER A 186 -0.49 -17.22 -15.36
C SER A 186 -0.15 -18.16 -14.21
N LYS A 187 1.05 -18.07 -13.66
CA LYS A 187 1.47 -18.89 -12.51
C LYS A 187 0.76 -18.49 -11.21
N LEU A 188 0.41 -17.22 -11.05
CA LEU A 188 -0.30 -16.68 -9.90
C LEU A 188 -1.84 -16.76 -10.06
N GLY A 189 -2.35 -17.35 -11.14
CA GLY A 189 -3.79 -17.53 -11.36
C GLY A 189 -4.57 -16.25 -11.63
N SER A 190 -3.90 -15.10 -11.81
CA SER A 190 -4.53 -13.78 -12.03
C SER A 190 -5.12 -13.59 -13.42
N LEU A 191 -4.76 -14.45 -14.41
CA LEU A 191 -5.27 -14.38 -15.79
C LEU A 191 -6.77 -14.68 -15.94
N LYS A 192 -7.40 -15.31 -14.95
CA LYS A 192 -8.86 -15.59 -14.97
C LYS A 192 -9.73 -14.36 -14.75
N ILE A 193 -9.13 -13.21 -14.43
CA ILE A 193 -9.83 -11.96 -14.04
C ILE A 193 -9.73 -10.89 -15.14
N ARG A 194 -9.53 -11.30 -16.38
CA ARG A 194 -9.56 -10.38 -17.53
C ARG A 194 -10.96 -10.07 -17.99
#